data_5d3a65edeec73e64b7d7adc88942e515
#
_entry.id   5d3a65edeec73e64b7d7adc88942e515
#
_cell.length_a   1.000
_cell.length_b   1.000
_cell.length_c   1.000
_cell.angle_alpha   90.00
_cell.angle_beta   90.00
_cell.angle_gamma   90.00
#
_symmetry.space_group_name_H-M   'P 1'
#
loop_
_entity.id
_entity.type
_entity.pdbx_description
1 polymer ?
#
loop_
_entity_poly.entity_id
_entity_poly.type
_entity_poly.pdbx_seq_one_letter_code
_entity_poly.pdbx_strand_id
1 'polypeptide(L)'
;MSKTAVVTGASSGIGAIYADRLAARGYDLVLVARRGERLATLAESLNKKYGIKAQPLVADLGNDADVAKVEKLLTSDPSIHMLVNNAGFGRLRSLADSSLDDSLSQIAVNITALTKLAHAALDGFRARKEGVLINIASVLAVHSLPISSVYSGTKAYVLAFSRGLQDELANTNIKVQVVLPGSTDTEIWTEGISGIPLSALSPERVMTAENCVDAALAGLDAGELVTWPSVADDGLWQTFDKTRQTLFDATQVGAPAPRYELSK
;
A
#
# COMPACT_ATOMS: atom_id res chain seq x y z
N MET A 1 -21.98 -8.72 14.52
CA MET A 1 -21.59 -9.13 13.16
C MET A 1 -20.09 -9.20 13.11
N SER A 2 -19.51 -10.20 12.43
CA SER A 2 -18.06 -10.25 12.21
C SER A 2 -17.63 -9.05 11.38
N LYS A 3 -16.42 -8.51 11.63
CA LYS A 3 -15.82 -7.46 10.81
C LYS A 3 -15.15 -8.09 9.60
N THR A 4 -15.32 -7.51 8.44
CA THR A 4 -14.72 -7.98 7.18
C THR A 4 -13.54 -7.08 6.79
N ALA A 5 -12.44 -7.69 6.34
CA ALA A 5 -11.32 -6.99 5.72
C ALA A 5 -11.23 -7.35 4.23
N VAL A 6 -11.01 -6.34 3.39
CA VAL A 6 -10.71 -6.51 1.96
C VAL A 6 -9.20 -6.40 1.79
N VAL A 7 -8.58 -7.41 1.15
CA VAL A 7 -7.14 -7.42 0.88
C VAL A 7 -6.92 -7.51 -0.61
N THR A 8 -6.32 -6.48 -1.20
CA THR A 8 -5.95 -6.48 -2.61
C THR A 8 -4.54 -7.06 -2.82
N GLY A 9 -4.33 -7.72 -3.95
CA GLY A 9 -3.08 -8.45 -4.20
C GLY A 9 -2.90 -9.68 -3.32
N ALA A 10 -4.01 -10.28 -2.83
CA ALA A 10 -4.00 -11.34 -1.83
C ALA A 10 -3.47 -12.70 -2.33
N SER A 11 -3.16 -12.87 -3.62
CA SER A 11 -2.77 -14.17 -4.17
C SER A 11 -1.32 -14.59 -3.88
N SER A 12 -0.50 -13.74 -3.28
CA SER A 12 0.90 -14.02 -2.91
C SER A 12 1.52 -12.93 -2.03
N GLY A 13 2.73 -13.20 -1.52
CA GLY A 13 3.57 -12.24 -0.82
C GLY A 13 2.87 -11.51 0.33
N ILE A 14 3.13 -10.22 0.46
CA ILE A 14 2.60 -9.38 1.54
C ILE A 14 1.07 -9.50 1.68
N GLY A 15 0.32 -9.50 0.55
CA GLY A 15 -1.14 -9.59 0.57
C GLY A 15 -1.66 -10.92 1.13
N ALA A 16 -1.03 -12.05 0.80
CA ALA A 16 -1.40 -13.36 1.32
C ALA A 16 -1.11 -13.46 2.82
N ILE A 17 -0.01 -12.87 3.28
CA ILE A 17 0.33 -12.83 4.71
C ILE A 17 -0.62 -11.91 5.49
N TYR A 18 -1.00 -10.74 4.95
CA TYR A 18 -2.07 -9.93 5.56
C TYR A 18 -3.37 -10.73 5.71
N ALA A 19 -3.76 -11.48 4.69
CA ALA A 19 -4.96 -12.31 4.76
C ALA A 19 -4.86 -13.36 5.88
N ASP A 20 -3.73 -14.05 6.03
CA ASP A 20 -3.52 -15.02 7.12
C ASP A 20 -3.57 -14.35 8.50
N ARG A 21 -2.88 -13.23 8.69
CA ARG A 21 -2.83 -12.52 9.97
C ARG A 21 -4.17 -11.89 10.35
N LEU A 22 -4.92 -11.37 9.40
CA LEU A 22 -6.26 -10.81 9.65
C LEU A 22 -7.29 -11.91 9.93
N ALA A 23 -7.19 -13.06 9.25
CA ALA A 23 -7.99 -14.25 9.59
C ALA A 23 -7.74 -14.71 11.03
N ALA A 24 -6.47 -14.77 11.44
CA ALA A 24 -6.08 -15.10 12.82
C ALA A 24 -6.63 -14.10 13.87
N ARG A 25 -6.86 -12.85 13.46
CA ARG A 25 -7.50 -11.79 14.27
C ARG A 25 -9.03 -11.84 14.24
N GLY A 26 -9.63 -12.83 13.57
CA GLY A 26 -11.08 -13.04 13.50
C GLY A 26 -11.83 -12.20 12.47
N TYR A 27 -11.13 -11.60 11.50
CA TYR A 27 -11.78 -10.96 10.39
C TYR A 27 -12.31 -11.98 9.38
N ASP A 28 -13.52 -11.79 8.88
CA ASP A 28 -13.93 -12.35 7.61
C ASP A 28 -13.17 -11.62 6.47
N LEU A 29 -12.95 -12.28 5.34
CA LEU A 29 -12.05 -11.74 4.30
C LEU A 29 -12.70 -11.73 2.93
N VAL A 30 -12.41 -10.65 2.16
CA VAL A 30 -12.53 -10.65 0.71
C VAL A 30 -11.13 -10.54 0.12
N LEU A 31 -10.73 -11.59 -0.61
CA LEU A 31 -9.41 -11.73 -1.20
C LEU A 31 -9.46 -11.31 -2.67
N VAL A 32 -8.82 -10.17 -3.01
CA VAL A 32 -8.88 -9.59 -4.35
C VAL A 32 -7.56 -9.79 -5.08
N ALA A 33 -7.56 -10.48 -6.22
CA ALA A 33 -6.43 -10.57 -7.16
C ALA A 33 -6.88 -11.17 -8.50
N ARG A 34 -5.96 -11.25 -9.46
CA ARG A 34 -6.21 -11.83 -10.80
C ARG A 34 -6.22 -13.36 -10.82
N ARG A 35 -5.45 -14.00 -9.93
CA ARG A 35 -5.21 -15.46 -9.94
C ARG A 35 -6.27 -16.18 -9.11
N GLY A 36 -7.41 -16.49 -9.73
CA GLY A 36 -8.60 -17.05 -9.08
C GLY A 36 -8.33 -18.37 -8.35
N GLU A 37 -7.59 -19.31 -8.93
CA GLU A 37 -7.26 -20.59 -8.29
C GLU A 37 -6.46 -20.41 -7.01
N ARG A 38 -5.46 -19.52 -7.00
CA ARG A 38 -4.69 -19.22 -5.79
C ARG A 38 -5.54 -18.57 -4.71
N LEU A 39 -6.46 -17.69 -5.09
CA LEU A 39 -7.40 -17.07 -4.13
C LEU A 39 -8.33 -18.11 -3.54
N ALA A 40 -8.85 -19.05 -4.35
CA ALA A 40 -9.74 -20.12 -3.88
C ALA A 40 -9.01 -21.04 -2.89
N THR A 41 -7.80 -21.47 -3.22
CA THR A 41 -6.97 -22.30 -2.33
C THR A 41 -6.66 -21.60 -1.01
N LEU A 42 -6.29 -20.31 -1.07
CA LEU A 42 -6.03 -19.51 0.13
C LEU A 42 -7.29 -19.35 0.98
N ALA A 43 -8.42 -19.04 0.37
CA ALA A 43 -9.70 -18.88 1.06
C ALA A 43 -10.10 -20.18 1.80
N GLU A 44 -10.02 -21.33 1.12
CA GLU A 44 -10.30 -22.63 1.72
C GLU A 44 -9.39 -22.93 2.92
N SER A 45 -8.09 -22.68 2.76
CA SER A 45 -7.10 -22.86 3.82
C SER A 45 -7.42 -22.00 5.04
N LEU A 46 -7.73 -20.71 4.84
CA LEU A 46 -8.04 -19.77 5.92
C LEU A 46 -9.37 -20.12 6.62
N ASN A 47 -10.39 -20.48 5.84
CA ASN A 47 -11.68 -20.94 6.38
C ASN A 47 -11.49 -22.15 7.29
N LYS A 48 -10.71 -23.15 6.83
CA LYS A 48 -10.44 -24.37 7.61
C LYS A 48 -9.58 -24.08 8.85
N LYS A 49 -8.57 -23.22 8.73
CA LYS A 49 -7.61 -22.96 9.80
C LYS A 49 -8.18 -22.09 10.92
N TYR A 50 -8.99 -21.10 10.56
CA TYR A 50 -9.42 -20.07 11.52
C TYR A 50 -10.94 -20.00 11.75
N GLY A 51 -11.74 -20.75 10.99
CA GLY A 51 -13.20 -20.77 11.15
C GLY A 51 -13.89 -19.47 10.72
N ILE A 52 -13.24 -18.66 9.91
CA ILE A 52 -13.76 -17.40 9.35
C ILE A 52 -14.40 -17.62 7.97
N LYS A 53 -14.95 -16.57 7.39
CA LYS A 53 -15.45 -16.58 6.01
C LYS A 53 -14.50 -15.80 5.11
N ALA A 54 -13.57 -16.48 4.43
CA ALA A 54 -12.79 -15.92 3.36
C ALA A 54 -13.43 -16.26 2.01
N GLN A 55 -13.57 -15.27 1.13
CA GLN A 55 -14.12 -15.45 -0.19
C GLN A 55 -13.23 -14.79 -1.25
N PRO A 56 -12.97 -15.46 -2.39
CA PRO A 56 -12.21 -14.89 -3.50
C PRO A 56 -13.06 -13.92 -4.31
N LEU A 57 -12.46 -12.80 -4.73
CA LEU A 57 -12.99 -11.88 -5.72
C LEU A 57 -11.94 -11.70 -6.83
N VAL A 58 -12.13 -12.36 -7.95
CA VAL A 58 -11.21 -12.26 -9.09
C VAL A 58 -11.39 -10.90 -9.76
N ALA A 59 -10.34 -10.09 -9.75
CA ALA A 59 -10.31 -8.77 -10.36
C ALA A 59 -8.89 -8.38 -10.79
N ASP A 60 -8.76 -7.82 -11.99
CA ASP A 60 -7.57 -7.14 -12.47
C ASP A 60 -7.70 -5.64 -12.18
N LEU A 61 -6.93 -5.13 -11.24
CA LEU A 61 -6.96 -3.73 -10.85
C LEU A 61 -6.31 -2.78 -11.89
N GLY A 62 -5.78 -3.32 -12.98
CA GLY A 62 -5.45 -2.56 -14.19
C GLY A 62 -6.65 -2.35 -15.13
N ASN A 63 -7.81 -2.97 -14.83
CA ASN A 63 -9.03 -2.89 -15.63
C ASN A 63 -10.12 -2.12 -14.89
N ASP A 64 -10.65 -1.06 -15.50
CA ASP A 64 -11.65 -0.19 -14.86
C ASP A 64 -12.96 -0.92 -14.47
N ALA A 65 -13.41 -1.89 -15.27
CA ALA A 65 -14.62 -2.64 -14.97
C ALA A 65 -14.44 -3.56 -13.75
N ASP A 66 -13.25 -4.11 -13.57
CA ASP A 66 -12.93 -4.93 -12.40
C ASP A 66 -12.72 -4.07 -11.15
N VAL A 67 -12.08 -2.91 -11.29
CA VAL A 67 -11.99 -1.92 -10.19
C VAL A 67 -13.39 -1.54 -9.72
N ALA A 68 -14.32 -1.23 -10.66
CA ALA A 68 -15.71 -0.88 -10.32
C ALA A 68 -16.46 -1.99 -9.55
N LYS A 69 -16.14 -3.28 -9.78
CA LYS A 69 -16.70 -4.39 -8.99
C LYS A 69 -16.26 -4.32 -7.53
N VAL A 70 -14.98 -4.02 -7.30
CA VAL A 70 -14.43 -3.89 -5.94
C VAL A 70 -14.95 -2.63 -5.25
N GLU A 71 -15.05 -1.49 -5.96
CA GLU A 71 -15.66 -0.26 -5.46
C GLU A 71 -17.11 -0.50 -5.00
N LYS A 72 -17.90 -1.18 -5.85
CA LYS A 72 -19.28 -1.54 -5.50
C LYS A 72 -19.36 -2.37 -4.24
N LEU A 73 -18.48 -3.35 -4.07
CA LEU A 73 -18.42 -4.16 -2.85
C LEU A 73 -18.12 -3.28 -1.64
N LEU A 74 -17.07 -2.43 -1.72
CA LEU A 74 -16.64 -1.55 -0.63
C LEU A 74 -17.74 -0.58 -0.16
N THR A 75 -18.56 -0.10 -1.09
CA THR A 75 -19.65 0.83 -0.79
C THR A 75 -20.92 0.16 -0.31
N SER A 76 -21.19 -1.09 -0.75
CA SER A 76 -22.47 -1.76 -0.48
C SER A 76 -22.46 -2.71 0.72
N ASP A 77 -21.30 -3.21 1.15
CA ASP A 77 -21.20 -4.15 2.27
C ASP A 77 -20.87 -3.45 3.59
N PRO A 78 -21.83 -3.30 4.51
CA PRO A 78 -21.61 -2.62 5.77
C PRO A 78 -20.70 -3.40 6.75
N SER A 79 -20.40 -4.66 6.50
CA SER A 79 -19.49 -5.45 7.34
C SER A 79 -18.01 -5.10 7.11
N ILE A 80 -17.68 -4.42 6.00
CA ILE A 80 -16.29 -4.09 5.66
C ILE A 80 -15.76 -2.97 6.56
N HIS A 81 -14.84 -3.30 7.46
CA HIS A 81 -14.20 -2.39 8.41
C HIS A 81 -12.74 -2.11 8.10
N MET A 82 -12.14 -2.86 7.16
CA MET A 82 -10.75 -2.68 6.79
C MET A 82 -10.54 -2.85 5.30
N LEU A 83 -9.70 -1.99 4.71
CA LEU A 83 -9.15 -2.17 3.38
C LEU A 83 -7.62 -2.17 3.45
N VAL A 84 -7.01 -3.25 2.96
CA VAL A 84 -5.56 -3.32 2.72
C VAL A 84 -5.31 -3.13 1.23
N ASN A 85 -4.95 -1.92 0.84
CA ASN A 85 -4.50 -1.55 -0.50
C ASN A 85 -3.05 -2.01 -0.69
N ASN A 86 -2.89 -3.30 -0.99
CA ASN A 86 -1.58 -3.92 -1.16
C ASN A 86 -1.25 -4.20 -2.64
N ALA A 87 -2.25 -4.41 -3.48
CA ALA A 87 -2.00 -4.66 -4.90
C ALA A 87 -1.11 -3.58 -5.53
N GLY A 88 -0.06 -4.03 -6.18
CA GLY A 88 0.90 -3.16 -6.82
C GLY A 88 2.06 -3.96 -7.41
N PHE A 89 2.78 -3.36 -8.32
CA PHE A 89 3.99 -3.92 -8.89
C PHE A 89 4.96 -2.81 -9.30
N GLY A 90 6.22 -3.16 -9.53
CA GLY A 90 7.26 -2.25 -10.00
C GLY A 90 8.01 -2.86 -11.16
N ARG A 91 8.24 -2.07 -12.21
CA ARG A 91 9.24 -2.32 -13.24
C ARG A 91 10.47 -1.49 -12.92
N LEU A 92 11.56 -2.16 -12.58
CA LEU A 92 12.82 -1.50 -12.21
C LEU A 92 13.73 -1.45 -13.45
N ARG A 93 13.51 -0.43 -14.26
CA ARG A 93 14.28 -0.10 -15.48
C ARG A 93 14.40 1.40 -15.61
N SER A 94 15.41 1.87 -16.36
CA SER A 94 15.47 3.26 -16.74
C SER A 94 14.22 3.65 -17.54
N LEU A 95 13.79 4.90 -17.47
CA LEU A 95 12.62 5.35 -18.23
C LEU A 95 12.85 5.21 -19.75
N ALA A 96 14.09 5.41 -20.20
CA ALA A 96 14.46 5.28 -21.60
C ALA A 96 14.31 3.84 -22.14
N ASP A 97 14.50 2.84 -21.28
CA ASP A 97 14.40 1.42 -21.63
C ASP A 97 13.03 0.81 -21.30
N SER A 98 12.13 1.60 -20.73
CA SER A 98 10.78 1.18 -20.37
C SER A 98 9.79 1.50 -21.48
N SER A 99 8.82 0.59 -21.72
CA SER A 99 7.69 0.95 -22.58
C SER A 99 6.76 1.94 -21.86
N LEU A 100 6.06 2.75 -22.65
CA LEU A 100 5.02 3.63 -22.10
C LEU A 100 3.92 2.81 -21.40
N ASP A 101 3.54 1.67 -21.98
CA ASP A 101 2.50 0.78 -21.42
C ASP A 101 2.92 0.21 -20.06
N ASP A 102 4.18 -0.18 -19.88
CA ASP A 102 4.70 -0.61 -18.57
C ASP A 102 4.62 0.52 -17.54
N SER A 103 4.90 1.75 -17.93
CA SER A 103 4.82 2.92 -17.06
C SER A 103 3.37 3.24 -16.69
N LEU A 104 2.47 3.28 -17.67
CA LEU A 104 1.06 3.57 -17.46
C LEU A 104 0.35 2.47 -16.65
N SER A 105 0.71 1.20 -16.87
CA SER A 105 0.15 0.09 -16.08
C SER A 105 0.54 0.15 -14.61
N GLN A 106 1.76 0.58 -14.28
CA GLN A 106 2.16 0.84 -12.89
C GLN A 106 1.32 1.97 -12.27
N ILE A 107 1.10 3.06 -13.01
CA ILE A 107 0.26 4.17 -12.55
C ILE A 107 -1.18 3.71 -12.35
N ALA A 108 -1.73 2.95 -13.29
CA ALA A 108 -3.11 2.45 -13.21
C ALA A 108 -3.34 1.62 -11.95
N VAL A 109 -2.45 0.67 -11.63
CA VAL A 109 -2.62 -0.20 -10.46
C VAL A 109 -2.19 0.49 -9.17
N ASN A 110 -0.99 1.10 -9.14
CA ASN A 110 -0.41 1.60 -7.89
C ASN A 110 -1.02 2.94 -7.44
N ILE A 111 -1.61 3.73 -8.36
CA ILE A 111 -2.21 5.03 -8.05
C ILE A 111 -3.72 5.00 -8.29
N THR A 112 -4.15 4.81 -9.54
CA THR A 112 -5.56 5.02 -9.91
C THR A 112 -6.48 4.05 -9.18
N ALA A 113 -6.19 2.75 -9.23
CA ALA A 113 -7.00 1.74 -8.54
C ALA A 113 -6.94 1.94 -7.01
N LEU A 114 -5.75 2.14 -6.44
CA LEU A 114 -5.59 2.41 -5.01
C LEU A 114 -6.45 3.60 -4.55
N THR A 115 -6.43 4.70 -5.31
CA THR A 115 -7.20 5.91 -4.99
C THR A 115 -8.70 5.66 -5.06
N LYS A 116 -9.19 5.00 -6.14
CA LYS A 116 -10.60 4.64 -6.30
C LYS A 116 -11.08 3.76 -5.15
N LEU A 117 -10.32 2.71 -4.80
CA LEU A 117 -10.69 1.80 -3.72
C LEU A 117 -10.65 2.47 -2.34
N ALA A 118 -9.66 3.33 -2.08
CA ALA A 118 -9.62 4.12 -0.86
C ALA A 118 -10.84 5.03 -0.73
N HIS A 119 -11.23 5.73 -1.81
CA HIS A 119 -12.42 6.58 -1.83
C HIS A 119 -13.68 5.77 -1.52
N ALA A 120 -13.89 4.65 -2.21
CA ALA A 120 -15.05 3.78 -1.99
C ALA A 120 -15.11 3.21 -0.56
N ALA A 121 -13.97 2.84 0.03
CA ALA A 121 -13.90 2.36 1.41
C ALA A 121 -14.24 3.48 2.42
N LEU A 122 -13.75 4.70 2.18
CA LEU A 122 -13.98 5.84 3.06
C LEU A 122 -15.46 6.23 3.14
N ASP A 123 -16.23 6.09 2.08
CA ASP A 123 -17.69 6.31 2.13
C ASP A 123 -18.36 5.40 3.17
N GLY A 124 -18.04 4.11 3.15
CA GLY A 124 -18.52 3.14 4.12
C GLY A 124 -18.00 3.41 5.53
N PHE A 125 -16.72 3.77 5.68
CA PHE A 125 -16.10 4.06 6.98
C PHE A 125 -16.68 5.33 7.63
N ARG A 126 -16.92 6.38 6.85
CA ARG A 126 -17.58 7.61 7.31
C ARG A 126 -19.03 7.35 7.78
N ALA A 127 -19.79 6.56 7.04
CA ALA A 127 -21.15 6.20 7.43
C ALA A 127 -21.20 5.45 8.76
N ARG A 128 -20.22 4.57 9.03
CA ARG A 128 -20.09 3.83 10.29
C ARG A 128 -19.33 4.60 11.38
N LYS A 129 -18.66 5.68 11.01
CA LYS A 129 -17.75 6.45 11.88
C LYS A 129 -16.56 5.64 12.42
N GLU A 130 -16.20 4.56 11.73
CA GLU A 130 -15.11 3.64 12.08
C GLU A 130 -14.59 2.94 10.82
N GLY A 131 -13.28 2.73 10.73
CA GLY A 131 -12.65 1.95 9.67
C GLY A 131 -11.14 2.00 9.72
N VAL A 132 -10.49 1.11 8.98
CA VAL A 132 -9.03 1.03 8.87
C VAL A 132 -8.64 0.96 7.39
N LEU A 133 -7.82 1.89 6.95
CA LEU A 133 -7.20 1.88 5.63
C LEU A 133 -5.70 1.66 5.79
N ILE A 134 -5.18 0.58 5.22
CA ILE A 134 -3.74 0.29 5.16
C ILE A 134 -3.30 0.41 3.72
N ASN A 135 -2.40 1.33 3.42
CA ASN A 135 -1.81 1.51 2.09
C ASN A 135 -0.36 1.01 2.08
N ILE A 136 -0.02 0.15 1.14
CA ILE A 136 1.36 -0.37 1.01
C ILE A 136 2.12 0.49 0.02
N ALA A 137 3.04 1.32 0.56
CA ALA A 137 3.98 2.13 -0.21
C ALA A 137 5.28 1.35 -0.49
N SER A 138 6.42 1.95 -0.22
CA SER A 138 7.78 1.38 -0.30
C SER A 138 8.77 2.37 0.31
N VAL A 139 9.93 1.93 0.74
CA VAL A 139 11.07 2.82 1.05
C VAL A 139 11.45 3.71 -0.13
N LEU A 140 11.15 3.28 -1.36
CA LEU A 140 11.34 4.09 -2.57
C LEU A 140 10.33 5.24 -2.71
N ALA A 141 9.42 5.42 -1.77
CA ALA A 141 8.58 6.61 -1.69
C ALA A 141 9.35 7.88 -1.27
N VAL A 142 10.45 7.72 -0.55
CA VAL A 142 11.31 8.83 -0.08
C VAL A 142 12.69 8.84 -0.74
N HIS A 143 13.00 7.83 -1.55
CA HIS A 143 14.27 7.72 -2.27
C HIS A 143 14.05 7.07 -3.63
N SER A 144 14.65 7.62 -4.69
CA SER A 144 14.56 7.04 -6.04
C SER A 144 15.91 6.47 -6.48
N LEU A 145 15.84 5.41 -7.27
CA LEU A 145 17.00 4.83 -7.95
C LEU A 145 16.96 5.20 -9.44
N PRO A 146 18.09 5.17 -10.15
CA PRO A 146 18.13 5.45 -11.60
C PRO A 146 17.19 4.57 -12.43
N ILE A 147 16.81 3.39 -11.90
CA ILE A 147 15.96 2.40 -12.55
C ILE A 147 14.53 2.36 -11.97
N SER A 148 14.13 3.30 -11.11
CA SER A 148 12.86 3.23 -10.38
C SER A 148 11.99 4.48 -10.49
N SER A 149 12.27 5.38 -11.44
CA SER A 149 11.62 6.70 -11.50
C SER A 149 10.09 6.61 -11.46
N VAL A 150 9.47 5.78 -12.30
CA VAL A 150 8.01 5.60 -12.32
C VAL A 150 7.53 4.92 -11.04
N TYR A 151 8.16 3.82 -10.65
CA TYR A 151 7.77 3.09 -9.43
C TYR A 151 7.89 3.97 -8.20
N SER A 152 9.05 4.63 -8.00
CA SER A 152 9.25 5.56 -6.88
C SER A 152 8.22 6.70 -6.89
N GLY A 153 7.91 7.25 -8.06
CA GLY A 153 6.85 8.25 -8.22
C GLY A 153 5.48 7.73 -7.78
N THR A 154 5.12 6.48 -8.14
CA THR A 154 3.85 5.89 -7.69
C THR A 154 3.83 5.68 -6.16
N LYS A 155 4.94 5.26 -5.56
CA LYS A 155 5.03 5.01 -4.10
C LYS A 155 5.13 6.31 -3.30
N ALA A 156 5.74 7.36 -3.86
CA ALA A 156 5.71 8.71 -3.30
C ALA A 156 4.28 9.28 -3.29
N TYR A 157 3.50 9.04 -4.36
CA TYR A 157 2.06 9.35 -4.36
C TYR A 157 1.35 8.67 -3.19
N VAL A 158 1.54 7.36 -3.01
CA VAL A 158 0.86 6.60 -1.94
C VAL A 158 1.21 7.17 -0.55
N LEU A 159 2.48 7.52 -0.31
CA LEU A 159 2.91 8.14 0.96
C LEU A 159 2.22 9.49 1.16
N ALA A 160 2.29 10.39 0.17
CA ALA A 160 1.71 11.73 0.26
C ALA A 160 0.17 11.68 0.40
N PHE A 161 -0.49 10.83 -0.39
CA PHE A 161 -1.94 10.59 -0.34
C PHE A 161 -2.37 10.10 1.05
N SER A 162 -1.66 9.11 1.61
CA SER A 162 -1.99 8.57 2.93
C SER A 162 -1.83 9.61 4.03
N ARG A 163 -0.78 10.43 3.96
CA ARG A 163 -0.58 11.53 4.92
C ARG A 163 -1.67 12.59 4.84
N GLY A 164 -2.08 12.98 3.63
CA GLY A 164 -3.22 13.88 3.45
C GLY A 164 -4.50 13.34 4.08
N LEU A 165 -4.77 12.04 3.89
CA LEU A 165 -5.92 11.38 4.52
C LEU A 165 -5.78 11.30 6.05
N GLN A 166 -4.59 11.11 6.60
CA GLN A 166 -4.34 11.11 8.05
C GLN A 166 -4.71 12.48 8.65
N ASP A 167 -4.30 13.57 8.00
CA ASP A 167 -4.64 14.93 8.42
C ASP A 167 -6.15 15.19 8.29
N GLU A 168 -6.77 14.81 7.16
CA GLU A 168 -8.21 14.95 6.91
C GLU A 168 -9.07 14.22 7.95
N LEU A 169 -8.62 13.05 8.40
CA LEU A 169 -9.38 12.15 9.27
C LEU A 169 -8.92 12.19 10.74
N ALA A 170 -8.02 13.09 11.11
CA ALA A 170 -7.41 13.17 12.44
C ALA A 170 -8.42 13.24 13.60
N ASN A 171 -9.59 13.84 13.37
CA ASN A 171 -10.66 13.99 14.37
C ASN A 171 -11.75 12.91 14.23
N THR A 172 -11.43 11.77 13.66
CA THR A 172 -12.37 10.65 13.46
C THR A 172 -11.81 9.35 14.05
N ASN A 173 -12.65 8.31 14.10
CA ASN A 173 -12.20 6.95 14.44
C ASN A 173 -11.77 6.14 13.21
N ILE A 174 -11.52 6.80 12.08
CA ILE A 174 -11.00 6.13 10.87
C ILE A 174 -9.48 6.22 10.92
N LYS A 175 -8.82 5.05 10.92
CA LYS A 175 -7.37 4.94 10.94
C LYS A 175 -6.83 4.81 9.54
N VAL A 176 -5.79 5.56 9.20
CA VAL A 176 -5.05 5.42 7.94
C VAL A 176 -3.59 5.13 8.29
N GLN A 177 -3.10 3.97 7.90
CA GLN A 177 -1.70 3.60 8.01
C GLN A 177 -1.07 3.52 6.62
N VAL A 178 0.13 4.03 6.46
CA VAL A 178 0.98 3.76 5.30
C VAL A 178 2.19 2.95 5.74
N VAL A 179 2.45 1.85 5.05
CA VAL A 179 3.57 0.95 5.34
C VAL A 179 4.61 1.12 4.23
N LEU A 180 5.88 1.24 4.61
CA LEU A 180 7.00 1.43 3.68
C LEU A 180 7.96 0.23 3.76
N PRO A 181 7.63 -0.90 3.10
CA PRO A 181 8.53 -2.04 3.04
C PRO A 181 9.83 -1.70 2.30
N GLY A 182 10.94 -2.26 2.80
CA GLY A 182 12.17 -2.41 2.04
C GLY A 182 12.08 -3.58 1.05
N SER A 183 13.23 -4.12 0.65
CA SER A 183 13.26 -5.35 -0.14
C SER A 183 12.64 -6.49 0.67
N THR A 184 11.53 -7.04 0.17
CA THR A 184 10.77 -8.09 0.85
C THR A 184 10.68 -9.30 -0.07
N ASP A 185 10.94 -10.50 0.45
CA ASP A 185 10.87 -11.75 -0.31
C ASP A 185 9.44 -12.01 -0.78
N THR A 186 9.21 -11.74 -2.05
CA THR A 186 7.92 -11.88 -2.72
C THR A 186 8.13 -12.15 -4.21
N GLU A 187 7.08 -12.58 -4.88
CA GLU A 187 7.11 -12.82 -6.34
C GLU A 187 7.38 -11.54 -7.19
N ILE A 188 7.45 -10.37 -6.58
CA ILE A 188 7.82 -9.14 -7.31
C ILE A 188 9.25 -9.24 -7.89
N TRP A 189 10.13 -9.96 -7.20
CA TRP A 189 11.52 -10.13 -7.57
C TRP A 189 11.70 -11.24 -8.62
N THR A 190 11.17 -10.99 -9.80
CA THR A 190 11.35 -11.86 -10.97
C THR A 190 11.64 -11.01 -12.20
N GLU A 191 12.33 -11.57 -13.18
CA GLU A 191 12.58 -10.90 -14.47
C GLU A 191 11.28 -10.46 -15.15
N GLY A 192 10.22 -11.25 -15.00
CA GLY A 192 8.90 -10.96 -15.60
C GLY A 192 8.13 -9.83 -14.91
N ILE A 193 8.41 -9.51 -13.64
CA ILE A 193 7.70 -8.48 -12.88
C ILE A 193 8.59 -7.27 -12.67
N SER A 194 9.59 -7.34 -11.80
CA SER A 194 10.47 -6.19 -11.53
C SER A 194 11.58 -6.00 -12.56
N GLY A 195 11.95 -7.04 -13.28
CA GLY A 195 13.15 -7.07 -14.11
C GLY A 195 14.41 -7.46 -13.34
N ILE A 196 14.31 -7.71 -12.03
CA ILE A 196 15.42 -8.06 -11.15
C ILE A 196 15.04 -9.33 -10.38
N PRO A 197 15.79 -10.44 -10.48
CA PRO A 197 15.53 -11.63 -9.70
C PRO A 197 15.96 -11.43 -8.23
N LEU A 198 15.29 -12.14 -7.31
CA LEU A 198 15.59 -12.07 -5.87
C LEU A 198 17.08 -12.39 -5.57
N SER A 199 17.67 -13.31 -6.33
CA SER A 199 19.07 -13.69 -6.21
C SER A 199 20.09 -12.58 -6.49
N ALA A 200 19.66 -11.48 -7.13
CA ALA A 200 20.48 -10.30 -7.34
C ALA A 200 20.54 -9.36 -6.11
N LEU A 201 19.71 -9.62 -5.10
CA LEU A 201 19.70 -8.85 -3.86
C LEU A 201 20.57 -9.54 -2.79
N SER A 202 21.22 -8.74 -1.96
CA SER A 202 21.95 -9.24 -0.78
C SER A 202 20.96 -9.84 0.22
N PRO A 203 21.09 -11.12 0.61
CA PRO A 203 20.12 -11.80 1.48
C PRO A 203 19.86 -11.07 2.81
N GLU A 204 20.90 -10.43 3.39
CA GLU A 204 20.81 -9.68 4.63
C GLU A 204 19.99 -8.39 4.53
N ARG A 205 19.64 -7.97 3.30
CA ARG A 205 18.80 -6.80 3.02
C ARG A 205 17.38 -7.17 2.61
N VAL A 206 17.07 -8.47 2.61
CA VAL A 206 15.75 -8.96 2.21
C VAL A 206 15.00 -9.44 3.43
N MET A 207 13.88 -8.79 3.73
CA MET A 207 12.97 -9.19 4.80
C MET A 207 11.98 -10.24 4.28
N THR A 208 11.56 -11.18 5.13
CA THR A 208 10.44 -12.07 4.76
C THR A 208 9.12 -11.30 4.71
N ALA A 209 8.15 -11.79 3.94
CA ALA A 209 6.83 -11.18 3.89
C ALA A 209 6.11 -11.26 5.25
N GLU A 210 6.34 -12.34 6.00
CA GLU A 210 5.81 -12.53 7.36
C GLU A 210 6.31 -11.45 8.30
N ASN A 211 7.64 -11.25 8.40
CA ASN A 211 8.22 -10.23 9.27
C ASN A 211 7.76 -8.81 8.89
N CYS A 212 7.62 -8.55 7.58
CA CYS A 212 7.13 -7.27 7.10
C CYS A 212 5.70 -6.99 7.56
N VAL A 213 4.80 -7.97 7.42
CA VAL A 213 3.39 -7.82 7.82
C VAL A 213 3.23 -7.82 9.34
N ASP A 214 3.98 -8.67 10.05
CA ASP A 214 3.91 -8.72 11.51
C ASP A 214 4.37 -7.39 12.12
N ALA A 215 5.45 -6.77 11.59
CA ALA A 215 5.88 -5.43 11.98
C ALA A 215 4.83 -4.35 11.62
N ALA A 216 4.25 -4.43 10.42
CA ALA A 216 3.21 -3.47 9.99
C ALA A 216 1.97 -3.53 10.89
N LEU A 217 1.51 -4.72 11.26
CA LEU A 217 0.37 -4.89 12.15
C LEU A 217 0.69 -4.50 13.60
N ALA A 218 1.92 -4.75 14.07
CA ALA A 218 2.37 -4.24 15.37
C ALA A 218 2.37 -2.70 15.41
N GLY A 219 2.87 -2.05 14.34
CA GLY A 219 2.81 -0.60 14.20
C GLY A 219 1.36 -0.07 14.17
N LEU A 220 0.44 -0.74 13.46
CA LEU A 220 -0.98 -0.39 13.48
C LEU A 220 -1.58 -0.46 14.88
N ASP A 221 -1.26 -1.53 15.63
CA ASP A 221 -1.73 -1.74 17.00
C ASP A 221 -1.15 -0.68 17.96
N ALA A 222 0.10 -0.25 17.73
CA ALA A 222 0.75 0.85 18.45
C ALA A 222 0.26 2.24 18.03
N GLY A 223 -0.55 2.36 16.98
CA GLY A 223 -1.08 3.62 16.49
C GLY A 223 -0.12 4.39 15.55
N GLU A 224 0.89 3.71 15.00
CA GLU A 224 1.75 4.33 13.99
C GLU A 224 0.97 4.68 12.72
N LEU A 225 1.13 5.91 12.28
CA LEU A 225 0.55 6.39 11.02
C LEU A 225 1.42 6.03 9.81
N VAL A 226 2.73 6.01 10.01
CA VAL A 226 3.75 5.67 9.01
C VAL A 226 4.66 4.60 9.58
N THR A 227 4.59 3.40 9.06
CA THR A 227 5.35 2.25 9.57
C THR A 227 6.47 1.86 8.63
N TRP A 228 7.67 1.74 9.18
CA TRP A 228 8.90 1.36 8.51
C TRP A 228 9.38 -0.01 9.02
N PRO A 229 8.96 -1.14 8.45
CA PRO A 229 9.20 -2.47 9.01
C PRO A 229 10.68 -2.82 9.28
N SER A 230 11.61 -2.19 8.53
CA SER A 230 13.05 -2.45 8.65
C SER A 230 13.85 -1.36 9.35
N VAL A 231 13.22 -0.30 9.86
CA VAL A 231 13.92 0.82 10.50
C VAL A 231 13.83 0.67 12.02
N ALA A 232 14.97 0.46 12.65
CA ALA A 232 15.04 0.25 14.10
C ALA A 232 14.95 1.56 14.91
N ASP A 233 15.40 2.69 14.34
CA ASP A 233 15.40 4.00 14.98
C ASP A 233 14.29 4.88 14.38
N ASP A 234 13.18 5.00 15.07
CA ASP A 234 12.06 5.87 14.70
C ASP A 234 12.44 7.35 14.62
N GLY A 235 13.48 7.77 15.35
CA GLY A 235 14.00 9.14 15.30
C GLY A 235 14.46 9.57 13.90
N LEU A 236 14.82 8.64 13.02
CA LEU A 236 15.16 8.93 11.63
C LEU A 236 13.95 9.45 10.86
N TRP A 237 12.81 8.81 11.02
CA TRP A 237 11.57 9.27 10.39
C TRP A 237 11.10 10.60 10.95
N GLN A 238 11.13 10.75 12.27
CA GLN A 238 10.74 12.01 12.94
C GLN A 238 11.62 13.17 12.49
N THR A 239 12.93 12.95 12.35
CA THR A 239 13.86 13.97 11.86
C THR A 239 13.59 14.33 10.40
N PHE A 240 13.36 13.34 9.54
CA PHE A 240 12.98 13.55 8.14
C PHE A 240 11.71 14.37 8.03
N ASP A 241 10.66 13.98 8.74
CA ASP A 241 9.35 14.64 8.68
C ASP A 241 9.39 16.08 9.21
N LYS A 242 10.12 16.31 10.31
CA LYS A 242 10.36 17.66 10.83
C LYS A 242 11.11 18.53 9.81
N THR A 243 12.13 17.98 9.15
CA THR A 243 12.89 18.73 8.13
C THR A 243 12.03 19.06 6.91
N ARG A 244 11.18 18.12 6.50
CA ARG A 244 10.19 18.34 5.45
C ARG A 244 9.23 19.48 5.81
N GLN A 245 8.72 19.51 7.05
CA GLN A 245 7.86 20.60 7.53
C GLN A 245 8.59 21.93 7.53
N THR A 246 9.82 21.98 8.03
CA THR A 246 10.66 23.19 8.02
C THR A 246 10.86 23.72 6.60
N LEU A 247 11.09 22.80 5.64
CA LEU A 247 11.22 23.19 4.24
C LEU A 247 9.90 23.78 3.69
N PHE A 248 8.78 23.17 4.00
CA PHE A 248 7.46 23.67 3.61
C PHE A 248 7.23 25.08 4.17
N ASP A 249 7.48 25.28 5.46
CA ASP A 249 7.30 26.59 6.12
C ASP A 249 8.19 27.66 5.46
N ALA A 250 9.42 27.31 5.09
CA ALA A 250 10.33 28.21 4.39
C ALA A 250 9.88 28.62 2.98
N THR A 251 8.94 27.88 2.38
CA THR A 251 8.36 28.25 1.06
C THR A 251 7.23 29.26 1.19
N GLN A 252 6.74 29.57 2.40
CA GLN A 252 5.58 30.43 2.60
C GLN A 252 5.98 31.92 2.57
N VAL A 253 6.67 32.31 1.49
CA VAL A 253 7.13 33.69 1.22
C VAL A 253 6.76 34.11 -0.18
N GLY A 254 6.36 35.38 -0.36
CA GLY A 254 5.88 35.91 -1.65
C GLY A 254 6.99 36.44 -2.57
N ALA A 255 8.27 36.25 -2.24
CA ALA A 255 9.40 36.73 -3.02
C ALA A 255 10.35 35.61 -3.42
N PRO A 256 11.02 35.72 -4.57
CA PRO A 256 12.08 34.77 -4.95
C PRO A 256 13.20 34.74 -3.90
N ALA A 257 13.78 33.56 -3.70
CA ALA A 257 14.91 33.47 -2.77
C ALA A 257 16.10 34.32 -3.25
N PRO A 258 16.77 35.08 -2.34
CA PRO A 258 17.89 35.98 -2.71
C PRO A 258 19.02 35.29 -3.49
N ARG A 259 19.23 33.98 -3.28
CA ARG A 259 20.25 33.19 -3.99
C ARG A 259 20.08 33.13 -5.51
N TYR A 260 18.92 33.48 -6.04
CA TYR A 260 18.68 33.50 -7.50
C TYR A 260 19.11 34.81 -8.19
N GLU A 261 19.48 35.83 -7.40
CA GLU A 261 20.01 37.12 -7.91
C GLU A 261 19.22 37.68 -9.09
N LEU A 262 17.87 37.60 -9.03
CA LEU A 262 17.03 38.08 -10.12
C LEU A 262 17.14 39.59 -10.21
N SER A 263 17.60 40.09 -11.37
CA SER A 263 17.57 41.52 -11.73
C SER A 263 16.10 42.00 -11.71
N LYS A 264 15.86 43.12 -11.07
CA LYS A 264 14.57 43.82 -11.13
C LYS A 264 14.34 44.46 -12.48
#